data_87b782b19e89fd344f90ab53afa6d3dd
#
_entry.id   87b782b19e89fd344f90ab53afa6d3dd
#
_cell.length_a   1.000
_cell.length_b   1.000
_cell.length_c   1.000
_cell.angle_alpha   90.00
_cell.angle_beta   90.00
_cell.angle_gamma   90.00
#
_symmetry.space_group_name_H-M   'P 1'
#
loop_
_entity.id
_entity.type
_entity.pdbx_description
1 polymer ?
#
loop_
_entity_poly.entity_id
_entity_poly.type
_entity_poly.pdbx_seq_one_letter_code
_entity_poly.pdbx_strand_id
1 'polypeptide(L)'
;MRGPWRGNKGEPRPAMSADFDRALTREILLTELLRVKVILFTLSLLLAILTVAYAISPDGIERIWHGHLPVLPLYSAFLLFAVFELLVLRLLGQRLAQGRDVPYARRYLGALIETSLPTVALYLQMRAMGPTQALAFVAPLVYFIFIILSTLRLDFWLSTFTGFVAAAELFAMAIFYRPAQFAGDPAPDVAFHFVRGLVILVCGMLAGAVGMQLRRQFEASILAATARDRITNLFGQHVSPQVVERLMAEGVSTASDIRRVAVMFVDFRSFTAAARSRSPQDVVDRLDGAFAVLVEILDRHGGIVNKFLGDGFLALFGAPFEAADAAHRAVDAAREMLDAMNSINAASGWPLRIGIGIHFGEVVAGNIGSPRRKEYTVIGDTVNFAARLESLNKEFNSQLLISAAVRDALDEAGSDAVSLGEVAIRGYDRPMTVWQLG
;
A
#
# COMPACT_ATOMS: atom_id res chain seq x y z
N MET A 1 -8.53 32.57 18.26
CA MET A 1 -8.32 31.20 18.77
C MET A 1 -7.37 30.47 17.83
N ARG A 2 -6.17 30.18 18.31
CA ARG A 2 -5.08 29.53 17.53
C ARG A 2 -5.40 28.05 17.41
N GLY A 3 -5.48 27.53 16.18
CA GLY A 3 -5.68 26.10 15.92
C GLY A 3 -4.53 25.24 16.49
N PRO A 4 -4.79 23.99 16.91
CA PRO A 4 -3.88 23.18 17.71
C PRO A 4 -2.68 22.55 16.97
N TRP A 5 -2.37 22.96 15.73
CA TRP A 5 -1.31 22.34 14.92
C TRP A 5 -0.37 23.35 14.26
N ARG A 6 0.26 24.23 15.06
CA ARG A 6 1.55 24.84 14.69
C ARG A 6 2.63 24.19 15.51
N GLY A 7 3.12 23.05 15.05
CA GLY A 7 4.37 22.47 15.50
C GLY A 7 5.52 23.46 15.28
N ASN A 8 6.41 23.49 16.24
CA ASN A 8 7.60 24.32 16.32
C ASN A 8 8.42 24.25 15.02
N LYS A 9 8.66 25.41 14.37
CA LYS A 9 9.49 25.51 13.16
C LYS A 9 10.98 25.41 13.60
N GLY A 10 11.50 24.22 13.77
CA GLY A 10 12.91 24.10 14.12
C GLY A 10 13.46 22.68 14.30
N GLU A 11 12.62 21.69 14.50
CA GLU A 11 13.12 20.31 14.59
C GLU A 11 12.94 19.59 13.24
N PRO A 12 13.97 18.86 12.76
CA PRO A 12 13.82 18.00 11.59
C PRO A 12 12.76 16.94 11.91
N ARG A 13 11.61 17.01 11.22
CA ARG A 13 10.57 16.00 11.36
C ARG A 13 11.17 14.64 11.00
N PRO A 14 10.98 13.60 11.81
CA PRO A 14 11.48 12.27 11.48
C PRO A 14 10.93 11.82 10.12
N ALA A 15 11.72 11.09 9.35
CA ALA A 15 11.38 10.66 7.97
C ALA A 15 9.99 10.00 7.88
N MET A 16 9.56 9.30 8.92
CA MET A 16 8.24 8.67 9.04
C MET A 16 7.07 9.67 9.01
N SER A 17 7.26 10.92 9.48
CA SER A 17 6.21 11.95 9.42
C SER A 17 6.05 12.52 8.00
N ALA A 18 7.13 12.57 7.23
CA ALA A 18 7.10 13.08 5.86
C ALA A 18 6.42 12.10 4.88
N ASP A 19 6.59 10.80 5.08
CA ASP A 19 5.93 9.77 4.27
C ASP A 19 4.43 9.68 4.59
N PHE A 20 4.08 9.75 5.86
CA PHE A 20 2.69 9.83 6.31
C PHE A 20 1.99 11.06 5.76
N ASP A 21 2.60 12.25 5.88
CA ASP A 21 2.03 13.50 5.36
C ASP A 21 1.84 13.44 3.83
N ARG A 22 2.76 12.81 3.11
CA ARG A 22 2.64 12.58 1.65
C ARG A 22 1.51 11.63 1.30
N ALA A 23 1.40 10.52 1.99
CA ALA A 23 0.33 9.53 1.78
C ALA A 23 -1.05 10.15 2.07
N LEU A 24 -1.20 10.85 3.20
CA LEU A 24 -2.45 11.52 3.57
C LEU A 24 -2.82 12.61 2.56
N THR A 25 -1.87 13.44 2.14
CA THR A 25 -2.10 14.48 1.11
C THR A 25 -2.55 13.85 -0.20
N ARG A 26 -1.97 12.73 -0.60
CA ARG A 26 -2.36 11.98 -1.80
C ARG A 26 -3.80 11.51 -1.73
N GLU A 27 -4.21 10.89 -0.62
CA GLU A 27 -5.59 10.43 -0.43
C GLU A 27 -6.59 11.57 -0.44
N ILE A 28 -6.29 12.69 0.22
CA ILE A 28 -7.14 13.89 0.19
C ILE A 28 -7.29 14.42 -1.25
N LEU A 29 -6.21 14.46 -2.04
CA LEU A 29 -6.29 14.91 -3.43
C LEU A 29 -7.07 13.94 -4.33
N LEU A 30 -6.97 12.63 -4.09
CA LEU A 30 -7.74 11.62 -4.81
C LEU A 30 -9.24 11.74 -4.52
N THR A 31 -9.63 11.97 -3.27
CA THR A 31 -11.05 12.20 -2.90
C THR A 31 -11.60 13.50 -3.50
N GLU A 32 -10.79 14.58 -3.53
CA GLU A 32 -11.16 15.82 -4.22
C GLU A 32 -11.34 15.63 -5.73
N LEU A 33 -10.44 14.88 -6.40
CA LEU A 33 -10.59 14.53 -7.82
C LEU A 33 -11.86 13.73 -8.08
N LEU A 34 -12.15 12.74 -7.23
CA LEU A 34 -13.38 11.96 -7.31
C LEU A 34 -14.61 12.85 -7.16
N ARG A 35 -14.61 13.76 -6.18
CA ARG A 35 -15.69 14.71 -5.92
C ARG A 35 -16.03 15.54 -7.17
N VAL A 36 -15.02 16.15 -7.79
CA VAL A 36 -15.19 16.97 -8.99
C VAL A 36 -15.76 16.16 -10.16
N LYS A 37 -15.27 14.94 -10.36
CA LYS A 37 -15.81 14.02 -11.38
C LYS A 37 -17.27 13.67 -11.11
N VAL A 38 -17.62 13.40 -9.86
CA VAL A 38 -19.01 13.08 -9.46
C VAL A 38 -19.92 14.30 -9.65
N ILE A 39 -19.48 15.52 -9.30
CA ILE A 39 -20.22 16.75 -9.55
C ILE A 39 -20.53 16.87 -11.06
N LEU A 40 -19.50 16.80 -11.90
CA LEU A 40 -19.66 16.90 -13.36
C LEU A 40 -20.62 15.84 -13.89
N PHE A 41 -20.46 14.59 -13.47
CA PHE A 41 -21.33 13.49 -13.87
C PHE A 41 -22.79 13.74 -13.45
N THR A 42 -23.02 14.07 -12.16
CA THR A 42 -24.36 14.25 -11.62
C THR A 42 -25.10 15.42 -12.30
N LEU A 43 -24.40 16.55 -12.48
CA LEU A 43 -25.02 17.70 -13.15
C LEU A 43 -25.25 17.46 -14.65
N SER A 44 -24.33 16.76 -15.32
CA SER A 44 -24.53 16.35 -16.72
C SER A 44 -25.71 15.40 -16.87
N LEU A 45 -25.87 14.45 -15.94
CA LEU A 45 -26.99 13.53 -15.89
C LEU A 45 -28.32 14.28 -15.69
N LEU A 46 -28.38 15.22 -14.72
CA LEU A 46 -29.57 16.02 -14.48
C LEU A 46 -29.95 16.87 -15.69
N LEU A 47 -28.96 17.47 -16.37
CA LEU A 47 -29.19 18.23 -17.60
C LEU A 47 -29.68 17.36 -18.72
N ALA A 48 -29.11 16.14 -18.89
CA ALA A 48 -29.56 15.17 -19.88
C ALA A 48 -31.00 14.71 -19.61
N ILE A 49 -31.36 14.43 -18.36
CA ILE A 49 -32.73 14.08 -17.97
C ILE A 49 -33.70 15.20 -18.33
N LEU A 50 -33.36 16.45 -18.00
CA LEU A 50 -34.18 17.63 -18.33
C LEU A 50 -34.33 17.78 -19.86
N THR A 51 -33.24 17.59 -20.61
CA THR A 51 -33.25 17.66 -22.09
C THR A 51 -34.17 16.62 -22.70
N VAL A 52 -34.05 15.36 -22.24
CA VAL A 52 -34.90 14.26 -22.73
C VAL A 52 -36.37 14.49 -22.35
N ALA A 53 -36.64 14.92 -21.12
CA ALA A 53 -37.99 15.25 -20.67
C ALA A 53 -38.62 16.37 -21.52
N TYR A 54 -37.85 17.43 -21.84
CA TYR A 54 -38.27 18.53 -22.69
C TYR A 54 -38.52 18.02 -24.16
N ALA A 55 -37.69 17.15 -24.70
CA ALA A 55 -37.87 16.58 -26.04
C ALA A 55 -39.12 15.70 -26.16
N ILE A 56 -39.45 14.94 -25.09
CA ILE A 56 -40.61 14.04 -25.07
C ILE A 56 -41.92 14.83 -24.85
N SER A 57 -41.92 15.84 -23.98
CA SER A 57 -43.10 16.57 -23.60
C SER A 57 -42.81 18.08 -23.43
N PRO A 58 -42.63 18.82 -24.54
CA PRO A 58 -42.34 20.27 -24.48
C PRO A 58 -43.44 21.01 -23.74
N ASP A 59 -44.68 20.78 -24.11
CA ASP A 59 -45.85 21.45 -23.50
C ASP A 59 -46.00 21.10 -22.00
N GLY A 60 -45.61 19.90 -21.59
CA GLY A 60 -45.63 19.45 -20.22
C GLY A 60 -44.61 20.22 -19.40
N ILE A 61 -43.38 20.34 -19.89
CA ILE A 61 -42.30 21.10 -19.24
C ILE A 61 -42.60 22.58 -19.22
N GLU A 62 -43.11 23.18 -20.32
CA GLU A 62 -43.48 24.58 -20.37
C GLU A 62 -44.64 24.90 -19.40
N ARG A 63 -45.62 24.03 -19.21
CA ARG A 63 -46.65 24.17 -18.18
C ARG A 63 -46.09 24.16 -16.77
N ILE A 64 -45.12 23.26 -16.49
CA ILE A 64 -44.45 23.20 -15.19
C ILE A 64 -43.64 24.50 -14.93
N TRP A 65 -42.99 25.03 -15.97
CA TRP A 65 -42.19 26.24 -15.89
C TRP A 65 -42.98 27.53 -16.07
N HIS A 66 -44.32 27.47 -16.22
CA HIS A 66 -45.23 28.60 -16.44
C HIS A 66 -44.79 29.57 -17.55
N GLY A 67 -44.10 29.06 -18.56
CA GLY A 67 -43.55 29.80 -19.68
C GLY A 67 -42.43 29.02 -20.35
N HIS A 68 -41.65 29.69 -21.16
CA HIS A 68 -40.55 29.03 -21.88
C HIS A 68 -39.39 28.70 -20.93
N LEU A 69 -38.96 27.44 -20.98
CA LEU A 69 -37.72 27.01 -20.33
C LEU A 69 -36.56 27.88 -20.86
N PRO A 70 -35.77 28.54 -19.98
CA PRO A 70 -34.64 29.37 -20.43
C PRO A 70 -33.46 28.44 -20.82
N VAL A 71 -33.63 27.71 -21.94
CA VAL A 71 -32.68 26.69 -22.40
C VAL A 71 -31.28 27.24 -22.58
N LEU A 72 -31.13 28.34 -23.34
CA LEU A 72 -29.82 28.89 -23.65
C LEU A 72 -29.09 29.44 -22.40
N PRO A 73 -29.68 30.22 -21.50
CA PRO A 73 -29.04 30.62 -20.24
C PRO A 73 -28.67 29.44 -19.35
N LEU A 74 -29.50 28.41 -19.25
CA LEU A 74 -29.24 27.23 -18.43
C LEU A 74 -28.03 26.42 -18.95
N TYR A 75 -27.99 26.15 -20.25
CA TYR A 75 -26.88 25.43 -20.86
C TYR A 75 -25.58 26.24 -20.85
N SER A 76 -25.66 27.59 -21.02
CA SER A 76 -24.46 28.42 -20.95
C SER A 76 -23.88 28.47 -19.54
N ALA A 77 -24.73 28.55 -18.51
CA ALA A 77 -24.30 28.51 -17.11
C ALA A 77 -23.65 27.17 -16.78
N PHE A 78 -24.26 26.06 -17.23
CA PHE A 78 -23.68 24.74 -17.05
C PHE A 78 -22.33 24.60 -17.79
N LEU A 79 -22.23 25.05 -19.05
CA LEU A 79 -20.99 24.99 -19.82
C LEU A 79 -19.85 25.75 -19.15
N LEU A 80 -20.15 26.98 -18.68
CA LEU A 80 -19.16 27.78 -17.94
C LEU A 80 -18.68 27.07 -16.67
N PHE A 81 -19.61 26.50 -15.93
CA PHE A 81 -19.31 25.72 -14.74
C PHE A 81 -18.50 24.45 -15.07
N ALA A 82 -18.86 23.72 -16.14
CA ALA A 82 -18.13 22.54 -16.57
C ALA A 82 -16.68 22.86 -16.98
N VAL A 83 -16.47 23.99 -17.68
CA VAL A 83 -15.13 24.49 -17.99
C VAL A 83 -14.34 24.80 -16.72
N PHE A 84 -14.96 25.46 -15.74
CA PHE A 84 -14.35 25.72 -14.44
C PHE A 84 -13.92 24.41 -13.76
N GLU A 85 -14.80 23.41 -13.67
CA GLU A 85 -14.49 22.12 -13.03
C GLU A 85 -13.42 21.32 -13.79
N LEU A 86 -13.39 21.38 -15.12
CA LEU A 86 -12.32 20.77 -15.92
C LEU A 86 -10.95 21.43 -15.63
N LEU A 87 -10.93 22.75 -15.44
CA LEU A 87 -9.72 23.45 -15.01
C LEU A 87 -9.30 23.03 -13.60
N VAL A 88 -10.26 22.87 -12.67
CA VAL A 88 -9.99 22.37 -11.32
C VAL A 88 -9.43 20.95 -11.38
N LEU A 89 -10.01 20.04 -12.18
CA LEU A 89 -9.50 18.68 -12.39
C LEU A 89 -8.05 18.69 -12.89
N ARG A 90 -7.75 19.52 -13.88
CA ARG A 90 -6.39 19.63 -14.42
C ARG A 90 -5.39 20.12 -13.36
N LEU A 91 -5.77 21.12 -12.58
CA LEU A 91 -4.94 21.67 -11.51
C LEU A 91 -4.71 20.66 -10.37
N LEU A 92 -5.76 19.93 -9.96
CA LEU A 92 -5.65 18.89 -8.94
C LEU A 92 -4.77 17.75 -9.42
N GLY A 93 -4.91 17.31 -10.69
CA GLY A 93 -4.03 16.31 -11.30
C GLY A 93 -2.56 16.72 -11.31
N GLN A 94 -2.26 17.97 -11.66
CA GLN A 94 -0.91 18.50 -11.61
C GLN A 94 -0.35 18.56 -10.18
N ARG A 95 -1.16 18.94 -9.19
CA ARG A 95 -0.77 18.96 -7.79
C ARG A 95 -0.50 17.55 -7.26
N LEU A 96 -1.33 16.59 -7.62
CA LEU A 96 -1.16 15.19 -7.28
C LEU A 96 0.18 14.65 -7.85
N ALA A 97 0.48 14.93 -9.13
CA ALA A 97 1.74 14.53 -9.75
C ALA A 97 2.98 15.17 -9.11
N GLN A 98 2.84 16.39 -8.55
CA GLN A 98 3.91 17.10 -7.86
C GLN A 98 4.01 16.77 -6.36
N GLY A 99 3.08 15.98 -5.80
CA GLY A 99 3.00 15.71 -4.36
C GLY A 99 2.77 16.97 -3.51
N ARG A 100 2.13 18.01 -4.06
CA ARG A 100 1.90 19.30 -3.40
C ARG A 100 0.45 19.48 -3.01
N ASP A 101 0.21 20.01 -1.82
CA ASP A 101 -1.13 20.34 -1.34
C ASP A 101 -1.73 21.59 -2.04
N VAL A 102 -3.06 21.69 -1.97
CA VAL A 102 -3.81 22.86 -2.47
C VAL A 102 -3.94 23.91 -1.37
N PRO A 103 -3.60 25.19 -1.63
CA PRO A 103 -3.75 26.25 -0.63
C PRO A 103 -5.18 26.40 -0.13
N TYR A 104 -5.36 26.63 1.17
CA TYR A 104 -6.68 26.77 1.81
C TYR A 104 -7.57 27.80 1.12
N ALA A 105 -7.03 28.99 0.81
CA ALA A 105 -7.79 30.04 0.13
C ALA A 105 -8.42 29.56 -1.19
N ARG A 106 -7.70 28.74 -1.96
CA ARG A 106 -8.21 28.16 -3.22
C ARG A 106 -9.33 27.14 -2.96
N ARG A 107 -9.24 26.35 -1.88
CA ARG A 107 -10.29 25.39 -1.50
C ARG A 107 -11.59 26.10 -1.14
N TYR A 108 -11.51 27.19 -0.36
CA TYR A 108 -12.67 28.00 0.00
C TYR A 108 -13.27 28.75 -1.20
N LEU A 109 -12.42 29.31 -2.07
CA LEU A 109 -12.88 29.96 -3.31
C LEU A 109 -13.58 28.96 -4.24
N GLY A 110 -13.02 27.77 -4.41
CA GLY A 110 -13.67 26.70 -5.17
C GLY A 110 -15.01 26.31 -4.58
N ALA A 111 -15.07 26.13 -3.25
CA ALA A 111 -16.33 25.83 -2.56
C ALA A 111 -17.39 26.90 -2.77
N LEU A 112 -17.01 28.19 -2.71
CA LEU A 112 -17.92 29.31 -2.96
C LEU A 112 -18.48 29.24 -4.40
N ILE A 113 -17.61 29.16 -5.40
CA ILE A 113 -18.03 29.13 -6.82
C ILE A 113 -18.94 27.94 -7.11
N GLU A 114 -18.56 26.73 -6.63
CA GLU A 114 -19.36 25.53 -6.82
C GLU A 114 -20.74 25.66 -6.17
N THR A 115 -20.81 26.14 -4.93
CA THR A 115 -22.06 26.26 -4.18
C THR A 115 -22.96 27.35 -4.74
N SER A 116 -22.42 28.34 -5.45
CA SER A 116 -23.22 29.43 -6.09
C SER A 116 -23.88 28.98 -7.40
N LEU A 117 -23.56 27.82 -7.98
CA LEU A 117 -24.25 27.33 -9.19
C LEU A 117 -25.76 27.12 -8.99
N PRO A 118 -26.25 26.48 -7.91
CA PRO A 118 -27.67 26.39 -7.62
C PRO A 118 -28.36 27.76 -7.51
N THR A 119 -27.67 28.77 -7.00
CA THR A 119 -28.19 30.15 -6.91
C THR A 119 -28.43 30.76 -8.29
N VAL A 120 -27.50 30.53 -9.24
CA VAL A 120 -27.69 30.95 -10.64
C VAL A 120 -28.89 30.24 -11.26
N ALA A 121 -29.00 28.92 -11.06
CA ALA A 121 -30.15 28.16 -11.54
C ALA A 121 -31.48 28.66 -10.93
N LEU A 122 -31.49 28.93 -9.62
CA LEU A 122 -32.62 29.49 -8.90
C LEU A 122 -33.00 30.88 -9.45
N TYR A 123 -32.02 31.73 -9.71
CA TYR A 123 -32.27 33.05 -10.34
C TYR A 123 -32.94 32.92 -11.70
N LEU A 124 -32.44 32.03 -12.56
CA LEU A 124 -33.05 31.79 -13.88
C LEU A 124 -34.48 31.26 -13.76
N GLN A 125 -34.74 30.36 -12.79
CA GLN A 125 -36.08 29.87 -12.50
C GLN A 125 -37.01 31.02 -12.00
N MET A 126 -36.53 31.87 -11.11
CA MET A 126 -37.33 33.01 -10.64
C MET A 126 -37.73 33.97 -11.76
N ARG A 127 -36.84 34.15 -12.75
CA ARG A 127 -37.13 34.98 -13.93
C ARG A 127 -38.17 34.34 -14.86
N ALA A 128 -38.20 33.00 -14.91
CA ALA A 128 -39.10 32.25 -15.80
C ALA A 128 -40.49 32.02 -15.16
N MET A 129 -40.56 31.55 -13.92
CA MET A 129 -41.82 31.10 -13.30
C MET A 129 -42.27 31.94 -12.09
N GLY A 130 -41.51 32.95 -11.76
CA GLY A 130 -41.78 33.78 -10.59
C GLY A 130 -41.14 33.29 -9.28
N PRO A 131 -40.92 34.21 -8.32
CA PRO A 131 -40.14 33.88 -7.12
C PRO A 131 -40.78 32.83 -6.22
N THR A 132 -42.10 32.89 -5.99
CA THR A 132 -42.79 31.95 -5.07
C THR A 132 -42.70 30.51 -5.55
N GLN A 133 -42.90 30.29 -6.83
CA GLN A 133 -42.84 28.92 -7.43
C GLN A 133 -41.42 28.41 -7.53
N ALA A 134 -40.48 29.25 -7.98
CA ALA A 134 -39.07 28.88 -8.08
C ALA A 134 -38.46 28.45 -6.72
N LEU A 135 -38.83 29.17 -5.64
CA LEU A 135 -38.39 28.80 -4.29
C LEU A 135 -38.98 27.49 -3.75
N ALA A 136 -40.14 27.08 -4.26
CA ALA A 136 -40.75 25.78 -3.94
C ALA A 136 -40.35 24.66 -4.87
N PHE A 137 -39.63 24.94 -5.97
CA PHE A 137 -39.29 24.02 -7.02
C PHE A 137 -37.93 23.28 -6.77
N VAL A 138 -37.30 22.79 -7.83
CA VAL A 138 -36.17 21.87 -7.76
C VAL A 138 -34.82 22.54 -7.43
N ALA A 139 -34.58 23.80 -7.88
CA ALA A 139 -33.28 24.46 -7.71
C ALA A 139 -32.76 24.48 -6.26
N PRO A 140 -33.60 24.78 -5.24
CA PRO A 140 -33.15 24.71 -3.84
C PRO A 140 -32.66 23.31 -3.40
N LEU A 141 -33.15 22.24 -4.02
CA LEU A 141 -32.71 20.88 -3.71
C LEU A 141 -31.31 20.59 -4.25
N VAL A 142 -30.86 21.28 -5.30
CA VAL A 142 -29.52 21.10 -5.88
C VAL A 142 -28.44 21.48 -4.89
N TYR A 143 -28.66 22.39 -3.93
CA TYR A 143 -27.71 22.70 -2.87
C TYR A 143 -27.30 21.46 -2.06
N PHE A 144 -28.23 20.52 -1.83
CA PHE A 144 -27.93 19.29 -1.09
C PHE A 144 -26.92 18.40 -1.80
N ILE A 145 -26.87 18.43 -3.15
CA ILE A 145 -25.86 17.70 -3.91
C ILE A 145 -24.47 18.19 -3.54
N PHE A 146 -24.26 19.51 -3.52
CA PHE A 146 -22.97 20.10 -3.15
C PHE A 146 -22.61 19.87 -1.68
N ILE A 147 -23.60 19.92 -0.78
CA ILE A 147 -23.42 19.66 0.64
C ILE A 147 -23.02 18.19 0.86
N ILE A 148 -23.72 17.23 0.24
CA ILE A 148 -23.38 15.80 0.34
C ILE A 148 -21.97 15.56 -0.20
N LEU A 149 -21.66 16.09 -1.38
CA LEU A 149 -20.34 15.91 -1.99
C LEU A 149 -19.22 16.65 -1.25
N SER A 150 -19.56 17.65 -0.41
CA SER A 150 -18.57 18.31 0.45
C SER A 150 -17.98 17.37 1.52
N THR A 151 -18.63 16.24 1.85
CA THR A 151 -18.06 15.21 2.75
C THR A 151 -16.72 14.68 2.24
N LEU A 152 -16.56 14.60 0.90
CA LEU A 152 -15.35 14.15 0.23
C LEU A 152 -14.18 15.14 0.32
N ARG A 153 -14.41 16.35 0.84
CA ARG A 153 -13.36 17.33 1.15
C ARG A 153 -12.55 16.94 2.38
N LEU A 154 -13.08 16.03 3.21
CA LEU A 154 -12.45 15.52 4.44
C LEU A 154 -12.05 16.66 5.42
N ASP A 155 -12.79 17.78 5.37
CA ASP A 155 -12.55 18.97 6.19
C ASP A 155 -13.86 19.49 6.75
N PHE A 156 -13.98 19.55 8.09
CA PHE A 156 -15.18 19.98 8.78
C PHE A 156 -15.57 21.44 8.43
N TRP A 157 -14.59 22.33 8.48
CA TRP A 157 -14.84 23.75 8.29
C TRP A 157 -15.20 24.09 6.85
N LEU A 158 -14.60 23.41 5.89
CA LEU A 158 -14.88 23.62 4.47
C LEU A 158 -16.27 23.12 4.09
N SER A 159 -16.72 21.98 4.64
CA SER A 159 -18.08 21.48 4.43
C SER A 159 -19.12 22.34 5.14
N THR A 160 -18.83 22.80 6.36
CA THR A 160 -19.68 23.77 7.08
C THR A 160 -19.80 25.09 6.32
N PHE A 161 -18.69 25.56 5.74
CA PHE A 161 -18.68 26.75 4.88
C PHE A 161 -19.56 26.56 3.63
N THR A 162 -19.52 25.39 2.98
CA THR A 162 -20.41 25.05 1.86
C THR A 162 -21.88 25.15 2.28
N GLY A 163 -22.24 24.59 3.45
CA GLY A 163 -23.60 24.69 4.01
C GLY A 163 -23.98 26.13 4.36
N PHE A 164 -23.05 26.91 4.91
CA PHE A 164 -23.28 28.33 5.21
C PHE A 164 -23.53 29.15 3.96
N VAL A 165 -22.73 28.99 2.91
CA VAL A 165 -22.91 29.68 1.63
C VAL A 165 -24.29 29.35 1.03
N ALA A 166 -24.61 28.04 0.96
CA ALA A 166 -25.91 27.59 0.45
C ALA A 166 -27.09 28.18 1.22
N ALA A 167 -27.01 28.21 2.56
CA ALA A 167 -28.04 28.78 3.42
C ALA A 167 -28.18 30.30 3.22
N ALA A 168 -27.06 31.02 3.19
CA ALA A 168 -27.03 32.46 3.04
C ALA A 168 -27.54 32.90 1.66
N GLU A 169 -27.13 32.22 0.59
CA GLU A 169 -27.57 32.52 -0.77
C GLU A 169 -29.05 32.22 -0.95
N LEU A 170 -29.54 31.05 -0.50
CA LEU A 170 -30.98 30.75 -0.57
C LEU A 170 -31.80 31.72 0.21
N PHE A 171 -31.38 32.12 1.42
CA PHE A 171 -32.08 33.11 2.25
C PHE A 171 -32.06 34.48 1.59
N ALA A 172 -30.90 34.91 1.08
CA ALA A 172 -30.77 36.18 0.36
C ALA A 172 -31.73 36.25 -0.86
N MET A 173 -31.75 35.17 -1.68
CA MET A 173 -32.64 35.08 -2.83
C MET A 173 -34.11 35.18 -2.42
N ALA A 174 -34.51 34.53 -1.32
CA ALA A 174 -35.88 34.62 -0.81
C ALA A 174 -36.27 36.02 -0.36
N ILE A 175 -35.34 36.76 0.27
CA ILE A 175 -35.58 38.13 0.75
C ILE A 175 -35.60 39.15 -0.40
N PHE A 176 -34.59 39.09 -1.30
CA PHE A 176 -34.45 40.07 -2.39
C PHE A 176 -35.57 39.98 -3.45
N TYR A 177 -36.06 38.77 -3.73
CA TYR A 177 -37.10 38.55 -4.74
C TYR A 177 -38.47 38.30 -4.13
N ARG A 178 -38.70 38.83 -2.93
CA ARG A 178 -39.98 38.71 -2.24
C ARG A 178 -41.10 39.34 -3.06
N PRO A 179 -42.24 38.62 -3.32
CA PRO A 179 -43.38 39.18 -4.04
C PRO A 179 -44.02 40.30 -3.28
N ALA A 180 -44.36 41.40 -3.96
CA ALA A 180 -45.03 42.56 -3.36
C ALA A 180 -46.42 42.23 -2.76
N GLN A 181 -47.05 41.14 -3.22
CA GLN A 181 -48.35 40.65 -2.73
C GLN A 181 -48.32 40.21 -1.27
N PHE A 182 -47.15 39.86 -0.71
CA PHE A 182 -46.98 39.51 0.70
C PHE A 182 -46.52 40.67 1.58
N ALA A 183 -46.51 41.89 1.07
CA ALA A 183 -46.09 43.07 1.82
C ALA A 183 -47.00 43.39 3.02
N GLY A 184 -48.21 42.81 3.08
CA GLY A 184 -49.18 43.03 4.16
C GLY A 184 -49.06 42.07 5.36
N ASP A 185 -48.46 40.89 5.20
CA ASP A 185 -48.22 39.92 6.29
C ASP A 185 -46.84 39.30 6.19
N PRO A 186 -45.83 39.95 6.75
CA PRO A 186 -44.43 39.63 6.55
C PRO A 186 -43.88 38.43 7.34
N ALA A 187 -44.57 38.05 8.41
CA ALA A 187 -43.90 37.22 9.43
C ALA A 187 -43.70 35.71 9.08
N PRO A 188 -44.68 34.98 8.49
CA PRO A 188 -44.51 33.55 8.26
C PRO A 188 -43.46 33.24 7.20
N ASP A 189 -43.35 34.07 6.17
CA ASP A 189 -42.53 33.78 4.98
C ASP A 189 -41.01 33.91 5.28
N VAL A 190 -40.62 34.98 5.98
CA VAL A 190 -39.22 35.19 6.38
C VAL A 190 -38.76 34.10 7.35
N ALA A 191 -39.59 33.77 8.35
CA ALA A 191 -39.29 32.70 9.33
C ALA A 191 -39.16 31.34 8.65
N PHE A 192 -40.03 31.03 7.68
CA PHE A 192 -39.95 29.79 6.92
C PHE A 192 -38.63 29.67 6.16
N HIS A 193 -38.22 30.72 5.42
CA HIS A 193 -36.94 30.68 4.68
C HIS A 193 -35.73 30.70 5.60
N PHE A 194 -35.80 31.35 6.76
CA PHE A 194 -34.76 31.30 7.79
C PHE A 194 -34.58 29.88 8.33
N VAL A 195 -35.66 29.17 8.68
CA VAL A 195 -35.63 27.79 9.15
C VAL A 195 -35.06 26.86 8.08
N ARG A 196 -35.44 27.03 6.80
CA ARG A 196 -34.85 26.30 5.68
C ARG A 196 -33.35 26.52 5.60
N GLY A 197 -32.87 27.74 5.70
CA GLY A 197 -31.46 28.08 5.73
C GLY A 197 -30.74 27.40 6.90
N LEU A 198 -31.37 27.42 8.09
CA LEU A 198 -30.80 26.73 9.25
C LEU A 198 -30.66 25.24 9.04
N VAL A 199 -31.66 24.57 8.44
CA VAL A 199 -31.58 23.13 8.10
C VAL A 199 -30.43 22.88 7.13
N ILE A 200 -30.23 23.69 6.10
CA ILE A 200 -29.15 23.58 5.13
C ILE A 200 -27.79 23.76 5.83
N LEU A 201 -27.65 24.71 6.73
CA LEU A 201 -26.44 24.91 7.53
C LEU A 201 -26.13 23.69 8.38
N VAL A 202 -27.14 23.14 9.07
CA VAL A 202 -27.00 21.91 9.87
C VAL A 202 -26.56 20.73 9.00
N CYS A 203 -27.12 20.58 7.78
CA CYS A 203 -26.67 19.57 6.83
C CYS A 203 -25.19 19.76 6.44
N GLY A 204 -24.73 21.00 6.27
CA GLY A 204 -23.30 21.29 6.04
C GLY A 204 -22.41 20.90 7.21
N MET A 205 -22.85 21.16 8.45
CA MET A 205 -22.12 20.73 9.65
C MET A 205 -22.09 19.20 9.77
N LEU A 206 -23.20 18.52 9.50
CA LEU A 206 -23.26 17.06 9.50
C LEU A 206 -22.35 16.45 8.40
N ALA A 207 -22.39 17.01 7.20
CA ALA A 207 -21.48 16.63 6.11
C ALA A 207 -20.00 16.78 6.53
N GLY A 208 -19.68 17.89 7.23
CA GLY A 208 -18.35 18.11 7.78
C GLY A 208 -17.96 17.09 8.85
N ALA A 209 -18.88 16.73 9.74
CA ALA A 209 -18.64 15.70 10.76
C ALA A 209 -18.38 14.32 10.14
N VAL A 210 -19.17 13.94 9.13
CA VAL A 210 -18.95 12.70 8.37
C VAL A 210 -17.61 12.73 7.63
N GLY A 211 -17.28 13.84 6.96
CA GLY A 211 -15.99 14.01 6.28
C GLY A 211 -14.80 13.87 7.23
N MET A 212 -14.91 14.46 8.44
CA MET A 212 -13.87 14.32 9.47
C MET A 212 -13.75 12.87 9.98
N GLN A 213 -14.86 12.15 10.11
CA GLN A 213 -14.84 10.73 10.50
C GLN A 213 -14.15 9.86 9.44
N LEU A 214 -14.45 10.08 8.16
CA LEU A 214 -13.78 9.42 7.04
C LEU A 214 -12.27 9.72 7.04
N ARG A 215 -11.90 10.97 7.27
CA ARG A 215 -10.49 11.35 7.38
C ARG A 215 -9.77 10.59 8.50
N ARG A 216 -10.37 10.47 9.68
CA ARG A 216 -9.80 9.71 10.80
C ARG A 216 -9.62 8.22 10.44
N GLN A 217 -10.54 7.64 9.68
CA GLN A 217 -10.41 6.26 9.21
C GLN A 217 -9.25 6.11 8.22
N PHE A 218 -9.05 7.05 7.29
CA PHE A 218 -7.89 7.06 6.41
C PHE A 218 -6.58 7.21 7.17
N GLU A 219 -6.50 8.15 8.11
CA GLU A 219 -5.33 8.35 8.96
C GLU A 219 -4.97 7.06 9.73
N ALA A 220 -5.96 6.39 10.32
CA ALA A 220 -5.76 5.13 11.03
C ALA A 220 -5.31 3.99 10.10
N SER A 221 -5.89 3.89 8.90
CA SER A 221 -5.50 2.88 7.91
C SER A 221 -4.07 3.07 7.42
N ILE A 222 -3.66 4.30 7.12
CA ILE A 222 -2.28 4.62 6.69
C ILE A 222 -1.29 4.29 7.81
N LEU A 223 -1.61 4.66 9.07
CA LEU A 223 -0.75 4.34 10.22
C LEU A 223 -0.61 2.84 10.42
N ALA A 224 -1.70 2.07 10.30
CA ALA A 224 -1.67 0.62 10.41
C ALA A 224 -0.83 -0.03 9.31
N ALA A 225 -0.97 0.44 8.05
CA ALA A 225 -0.19 -0.06 6.92
C ALA A 225 1.31 0.23 7.11
N THR A 226 1.67 1.47 7.46
CA THR A 226 3.09 1.84 7.68
C THR A 226 3.71 1.13 8.87
N ALA A 227 2.94 0.89 9.94
CA ALA A 227 3.42 0.11 11.09
C ALA A 227 3.67 -1.36 10.70
N ARG A 228 2.77 -1.96 9.89
CA ARG A 228 2.94 -3.31 9.37
C ARG A 228 4.19 -3.43 8.50
N ASP A 229 4.38 -2.50 7.55
CA ASP A 229 5.54 -2.50 6.65
C ASP A 229 6.85 -2.34 7.44
N ARG A 230 6.85 -1.50 8.47
CA ARG A 230 8.01 -1.31 9.33
C ARG A 230 8.36 -2.57 10.11
N ILE A 231 7.35 -3.25 10.68
CA ILE A 231 7.54 -4.51 11.37
C ILE A 231 8.10 -5.56 10.41
N THR A 232 7.51 -5.71 9.22
CA THR A 232 7.96 -6.64 8.20
C THR A 232 9.40 -6.35 7.75
N ASN A 233 9.75 -5.08 7.54
CA ASN A 233 11.12 -4.69 7.15
C ASN A 233 12.15 -4.90 8.28
N LEU A 234 11.81 -4.64 9.54
CA LEU A 234 12.71 -4.88 10.68
C LEU A 234 12.92 -6.38 10.91
N PHE A 235 11.85 -7.17 10.81
CA PHE A 235 11.97 -8.63 10.94
C PHE A 235 12.59 -9.28 9.70
N GLY A 236 12.35 -8.75 8.50
CA GLY A 236 12.90 -9.28 7.25
C GLY A 236 14.43 -9.18 7.15
N GLN A 237 15.09 -8.34 7.96
CA GLN A 237 16.56 -8.32 8.08
C GLN A 237 17.10 -9.39 9.02
N HIS A 238 16.27 -9.97 9.87
CA HIS A 238 16.67 -10.97 10.88
C HIS A 238 16.00 -12.33 10.71
N VAL A 239 14.92 -12.37 9.93
CA VAL A 239 14.12 -13.59 9.67
C VAL A 239 13.73 -13.59 8.19
N SER A 240 13.86 -14.72 7.51
CA SER A 240 13.51 -14.77 6.08
C SER A 240 12.03 -14.40 5.87
N PRO A 241 11.71 -13.67 4.78
CA PRO A 241 10.32 -13.21 4.49
C PRO A 241 9.31 -14.36 4.50
N GLN A 242 9.67 -15.53 4.02
CA GLN A 242 8.84 -16.72 3.97
C GLN A 242 8.44 -17.22 5.37
N VAL A 243 9.37 -17.12 6.33
CA VAL A 243 9.07 -17.46 7.75
C VAL A 243 8.13 -16.43 8.38
N VAL A 244 8.32 -15.15 8.07
CA VAL A 244 7.41 -14.09 8.52
C VAL A 244 6.02 -14.30 7.95
N GLU A 245 5.91 -14.61 6.65
CA GLU A 245 4.63 -14.89 5.99
C GLU A 245 3.89 -16.04 6.64
N ARG A 246 4.58 -17.17 6.92
CA ARG A 246 3.99 -18.29 7.62
C ARG A 246 3.52 -17.93 9.02
N LEU A 247 4.32 -17.20 9.79
CA LEU A 247 3.94 -16.75 11.14
C LEU A 247 2.71 -15.83 11.13
N MET A 248 2.56 -15.03 10.08
CA MET A 248 1.38 -14.16 9.91
C MET A 248 0.14 -14.92 9.48
N ALA A 249 0.28 -15.97 8.66
CA ALA A 249 -0.83 -16.78 8.16
C ALA A 249 -1.39 -17.76 9.21
N GLU A 250 -0.51 -18.43 9.96
CA GLU A 250 -0.87 -19.49 10.91
C GLU A 250 -0.93 -19.01 12.36
N GLY A 251 -0.57 -17.75 12.62
CA GLY A 251 -0.33 -17.24 13.97
C GLY A 251 0.97 -17.83 14.55
N VAL A 252 1.27 -17.49 15.81
CA VAL A 252 2.40 -18.09 16.54
C VAL A 252 2.02 -19.50 17.00
N SER A 253 1.74 -20.39 16.03
CA SER A 253 1.56 -21.80 16.34
C SER A 253 2.83 -22.37 16.97
N THR A 254 2.69 -23.12 18.04
CA THR A 254 3.77 -23.83 18.71
C THR A 254 3.98 -25.24 18.11
N ALA A 255 3.17 -25.62 17.13
CA ALA A 255 3.30 -26.94 16.51
C ALA A 255 4.54 -26.99 15.63
N SER A 256 5.37 -27.99 15.86
CA SER A 256 6.46 -28.39 14.98
C SER A 256 5.98 -29.54 14.10
N ASP A 257 6.32 -29.48 12.82
CA ASP A 257 5.91 -30.46 11.84
C ASP A 257 7.13 -31.30 11.37
N ILE A 258 6.89 -32.59 11.11
CA ILE A 258 7.87 -33.41 10.41
C ILE A 258 7.79 -33.09 8.91
N ARG A 259 8.94 -32.73 8.32
CA ARG A 259 9.05 -32.34 6.90
C ARG A 259 10.26 -32.95 6.26
N ARG A 260 10.15 -33.30 4.98
CA ARG A 260 11.30 -33.62 4.16
C ARG A 260 11.89 -32.38 3.52
N VAL A 261 13.13 -32.07 3.85
CA VAL A 261 13.80 -30.84 3.43
C VAL A 261 15.20 -31.17 2.87
N ALA A 262 15.67 -30.36 1.94
CA ALA A 262 17.09 -30.32 1.64
C ALA A 262 17.76 -29.29 2.56
N VAL A 263 18.71 -29.76 3.34
CA VAL A 263 19.52 -28.97 4.26
C VAL A 263 20.85 -28.70 3.59
N MET A 264 21.22 -27.44 3.44
CA MET A 264 22.46 -26.97 2.85
C MET A 264 23.29 -26.22 3.87
N PHE A 265 24.54 -26.65 4.09
CA PHE A 265 25.53 -25.84 4.80
C PHE A 265 26.49 -25.25 3.79
N VAL A 266 26.78 -23.96 3.96
CA VAL A 266 27.77 -23.22 3.17
C VAL A 266 28.76 -22.58 4.12
N ASP A 267 30.08 -22.75 3.86
CA ASP A 267 31.14 -22.19 4.70
C ASP A 267 32.30 -21.69 3.82
N PHE A 268 32.95 -20.59 4.23
CA PHE A 268 34.09 -20.05 3.51
C PHE A 268 35.38 -20.75 3.93
N ARG A 269 36.13 -21.24 2.97
CA ARG A 269 37.39 -21.98 3.18
C ARG A 269 38.52 -21.06 3.61
N SER A 270 39.19 -21.45 4.71
CA SER A 270 40.35 -20.72 5.25
C SER A 270 40.10 -19.25 5.58
N PHE A 271 38.82 -18.84 5.75
CA PHE A 271 38.43 -17.47 5.99
C PHE A 271 39.08 -16.90 7.24
N THR A 272 39.00 -17.61 8.38
CA THR A 272 39.58 -17.18 9.66
C THR A 272 41.09 -16.91 9.57
N ALA A 273 41.83 -17.72 8.81
CA ALA A 273 43.25 -17.50 8.61
C ALA A 273 43.54 -16.25 7.77
N ALA A 274 42.79 -16.08 6.68
CA ALA A 274 42.90 -14.92 5.80
C ALA A 274 42.43 -13.61 6.42
N ALA A 275 41.45 -13.65 7.33
CA ALA A 275 40.95 -12.53 8.07
C ALA A 275 41.94 -11.93 9.08
N ARG A 276 42.82 -12.74 9.67
CA ARG A 276 43.81 -12.32 10.68
C ARG A 276 44.72 -11.17 10.23
N SER A 277 45.00 -11.06 8.96
CA SER A 277 45.90 -10.05 8.37
C SER A 277 45.18 -8.81 7.85
N ARG A 278 43.87 -8.66 8.09
CA ARG A 278 43.02 -7.59 7.53
C ARG A 278 42.32 -6.78 8.62
N SER A 279 41.85 -5.59 8.27
CA SER A 279 41.04 -4.81 9.20
C SER A 279 39.68 -5.50 9.44
N PRO A 280 39.10 -5.38 10.65
CA PRO A 280 37.76 -5.93 10.91
C PRO A 280 36.70 -5.43 9.93
N GLN A 281 36.80 -4.17 9.49
CA GLN A 281 35.85 -3.58 8.54
C GLN A 281 35.96 -4.25 7.16
N ASP A 282 37.20 -4.42 6.62
CA ASP A 282 37.42 -5.08 5.34
C ASP A 282 36.89 -6.54 5.36
N VAL A 283 37.01 -7.20 6.51
CA VAL A 283 36.50 -8.55 6.71
C VAL A 283 34.97 -8.58 6.63
N VAL A 284 34.29 -7.66 7.32
CA VAL A 284 32.84 -7.56 7.30
C VAL A 284 32.33 -7.17 5.90
N ASP A 285 32.91 -6.14 5.29
CA ASP A 285 32.48 -5.66 3.97
C ASP A 285 32.63 -6.76 2.90
N ARG A 286 33.72 -7.56 2.98
CA ARG A 286 33.95 -8.68 2.05
C ARG A 286 32.96 -9.83 2.26
N LEU A 287 32.63 -10.13 3.51
CA LEU A 287 31.68 -11.16 3.88
C LEU A 287 30.26 -10.77 3.47
N ASP A 288 29.85 -9.53 3.79
CA ASP A 288 28.55 -8.98 3.43
C ASP A 288 28.35 -8.96 1.91
N GLY A 289 29.38 -8.55 1.14
CA GLY A 289 29.33 -8.56 -0.31
C GLY A 289 29.18 -9.98 -0.89
N ALA A 290 29.84 -10.98 -0.31
CA ALA A 290 29.69 -12.36 -0.73
C ALA A 290 28.31 -12.92 -0.32
N PHE A 291 27.88 -12.72 0.92
CA PHE A 291 26.58 -13.15 1.40
C PHE A 291 25.43 -12.55 0.59
N ALA A 292 25.49 -11.27 0.22
CA ALA A 292 24.45 -10.63 -0.59
C ALA A 292 24.17 -11.41 -1.87
N VAL A 293 25.23 -11.84 -2.59
CA VAL A 293 25.09 -12.62 -3.82
C VAL A 293 24.60 -14.04 -3.55
N LEU A 294 25.16 -14.73 -2.54
CA LEU A 294 24.78 -16.11 -2.21
C LEU A 294 23.33 -16.20 -1.73
N VAL A 295 22.86 -15.23 -0.92
CA VAL A 295 21.47 -15.17 -0.45
C VAL A 295 20.51 -14.86 -1.59
N GLU A 296 20.87 -13.96 -2.52
CA GLU A 296 20.05 -13.68 -3.69
C GLU A 296 19.85 -14.93 -4.57
N ILE A 297 20.91 -15.72 -4.76
CA ILE A 297 20.82 -17.00 -5.48
C ILE A 297 19.91 -17.96 -4.74
N LEU A 298 20.08 -18.08 -3.41
CA LEU A 298 19.25 -18.94 -2.58
C LEU A 298 17.77 -18.60 -2.72
N ASP A 299 17.43 -17.32 -2.61
CA ASP A 299 16.04 -16.82 -2.71
C ASP A 299 15.43 -17.13 -4.10
N ARG A 300 16.20 -16.93 -5.18
CA ARG A 300 15.73 -17.25 -6.55
C ARG A 300 15.38 -18.73 -6.74
N HIS A 301 16.09 -19.61 -6.05
CA HIS A 301 15.81 -21.05 -6.07
C HIS A 301 14.79 -21.48 -5.00
N GLY A 302 14.17 -20.52 -4.27
CA GLY A 302 13.14 -20.79 -3.27
C GLY A 302 13.67 -21.41 -1.98
N GLY A 303 14.97 -21.26 -1.71
CA GLY A 303 15.59 -21.58 -0.44
C GLY A 303 15.46 -20.44 0.56
N ILE A 304 15.70 -20.71 1.82
CA ILE A 304 15.76 -19.69 2.89
C ILE A 304 17.05 -19.83 3.69
N VAL A 305 17.64 -18.71 4.09
CA VAL A 305 18.65 -18.71 5.15
C VAL A 305 17.96 -18.93 6.48
N ASN A 306 18.27 -20.04 7.14
CA ASN A 306 17.79 -20.31 8.49
C ASN A 306 18.61 -19.55 9.52
N LYS A 307 19.93 -19.60 9.43
CA LYS A 307 20.83 -18.82 10.31
C LYS A 307 22.22 -18.66 9.69
N PHE A 308 22.88 -17.57 10.03
CA PHE A 308 24.30 -17.38 9.79
C PHE A 308 25.13 -18.03 10.90
N LEU A 309 26.24 -18.64 10.55
CA LEU A 309 27.10 -19.44 11.41
C LEU A 309 28.56 -18.92 11.34
N GLY A 310 28.76 -17.66 11.70
CA GLY A 310 30.06 -16.99 11.53
C GLY A 310 30.33 -16.66 10.07
N ASP A 311 31.34 -17.32 9.47
CA ASP A 311 31.70 -17.22 8.05
C ASP A 311 30.95 -18.22 7.15
N GLY A 312 29.79 -18.67 7.58
CA GLY A 312 28.92 -19.57 6.82
C GLY A 312 27.46 -19.40 7.14
N PHE A 313 26.61 -20.23 6.54
CA PHE A 313 25.18 -20.24 6.84
C PHE A 313 24.55 -21.61 6.64
N LEU A 314 23.43 -21.81 7.32
CA LEU A 314 22.49 -22.90 7.12
C LEU A 314 21.33 -22.43 6.27
N ALA A 315 21.09 -23.12 5.16
CA ALA A 315 19.95 -22.89 4.28
C ALA A 315 19.03 -24.11 4.21
N LEU A 316 17.76 -23.85 3.93
CA LEU A 316 16.71 -24.86 3.85
C LEU A 316 15.92 -24.71 2.56
N PHE A 317 15.57 -25.85 1.95
CA PHE A 317 14.63 -25.95 0.84
C PHE A 317 13.52 -26.93 1.22
N GLY A 318 12.26 -26.55 1.04
CA GLY A 318 11.10 -27.32 1.50
C GLY A 318 10.62 -26.97 2.92
N ALA A 319 11.13 -25.87 3.50
CA ALA A 319 10.64 -25.26 4.72
C ALA A 319 10.79 -23.73 4.59
N PRO A 320 9.86 -22.92 5.13
CA PRO A 320 8.66 -23.26 5.89
C PRO A 320 7.53 -23.85 5.04
N PHE A 321 7.59 -23.73 3.72
CA PHE A 321 6.63 -24.29 2.78
C PHE A 321 7.19 -25.53 2.10
N GLU A 322 6.35 -26.53 1.86
CA GLU A 322 6.78 -27.77 1.18
C GLU A 322 7.18 -27.50 -0.28
N ALA A 323 8.24 -28.19 -0.72
CA ALA A 323 8.67 -28.19 -2.10
C ALA A 323 9.04 -29.64 -2.49
N ALA A 324 8.32 -30.20 -3.45
CA ALA A 324 8.56 -31.58 -3.92
C ALA A 324 9.94 -31.71 -4.58
N ASP A 325 10.48 -30.64 -5.15
CA ASP A 325 11.75 -30.53 -5.86
C ASP A 325 12.88 -29.91 -5.01
N ALA A 326 12.75 -29.97 -3.67
CA ALA A 326 13.68 -29.33 -2.75
C ALA A 326 15.14 -29.72 -2.97
N ALA A 327 15.43 -31.00 -3.29
CA ALA A 327 16.79 -31.49 -3.57
C ALA A 327 17.34 -30.88 -4.87
N HIS A 328 16.56 -30.81 -5.94
CA HIS A 328 16.95 -30.21 -7.21
C HIS A 328 17.27 -28.71 -7.03
N ARG A 329 16.38 -27.98 -6.42
CA ARG A 329 16.56 -26.54 -6.14
C ARG A 329 17.83 -26.30 -5.32
N ALA A 330 18.09 -27.11 -4.33
CA ALA A 330 19.30 -27.00 -3.50
C ALA A 330 20.57 -27.19 -4.30
N VAL A 331 20.61 -28.20 -5.20
CA VAL A 331 21.79 -28.45 -6.04
C VAL A 331 21.96 -27.37 -7.11
N ASP A 332 20.87 -26.91 -7.75
CA ASP A 332 20.93 -25.85 -8.74
C ASP A 332 21.42 -24.55 -8.10
N ALA A 333 20.93 -24.21 -6.91
CA ALA A 333 21.41 -23.05 -6.14
C ALA A 333 22.92 -23.22 -5.81
N ALA A 334 23.36 -24.39 -5.39
CA ALA A 334 24.76 -24.63 -5.07
C ALA A 334 25.68 -24.47 -6.27
N ARG A 335 25.29 -24.97 -7.44
CA ARG A 335 26.05 -24.80 -8.69
C ARG A 335 26.16 -23.33 -9.07
N GLU A 336 25.05 -22.60 -9.04
CA GLU A 336 25.06 -21.19 -9.35
C GLU A 336 25.87 -20.37 -8.33
N MET A 337 25.85 -20.73 -7.04
CA MET A 337 26.71 -20.12 -6.02
C MET A 337 28.18 -20.29 -6.32
N LEU A 338 28.60 -21.48 -6.78
CA LEU A 338 30.00 -21.75 -7.17
C LEU A 338 30.41 -20.87 -8.36
N ASP A 339 29.59 -20.77 -9.39
CA ASP A 339 29.83 -19.94 -10.56
C ASP A 339 29.88 -18.44 -10.22
N ALA A 340 28.97 -17.98 -9.37
CA ALA A 340 28.95 -16.60 -8.89
C ALA A 340 30.22 -16.27 -8.07
N MET A 341 30.68 -17.19 -7.22
CA MET A 341 31.92 -17.00 -6.48
C MET A 341 33.14 -16.89 -7.36
N ASN A 342 33.22 -17.67 -8.46
CA ASN A 342 34.28 -17.52 -9.46
C ASN A 342 34.28 -16.13 -10.08
N SER A 343 33.09 -15.60 -10.40
CA SER A 343 32.92 -14.27 -10.97
C SER A 343 33.32 -13.13 -10.00
N ILE A 344 32.91 -13.24 -8.73
CA ILE A 344 33.25 -12.28 -7.65
C ILE A 344 34.77 -12.31 -7.39
N ASN A 345 35.39 -13.46 -7.45
CA ASN A 345 36.82 -13.61 -7.21
C ASN A 345 37.69 -13.03 -8.31
N ALA A 346 37.22 -13.06 -9.56
CA ALA A 346 37.94 -12.50 -10.72
C ALA A 346 38.14 -10.97 -10.56
N ALA A 347 37.22 -10.28 -9.88
CA ALA A 347 37.25 -8.83 -9.63
C ALA A 347 37.88 -8.47 -8.27
N SER A 348 38.35 -9.43 -7.45
CA SER A 348 38.77 -9.20 -6.06
C SER A 348 40.22 -9.55 -5.80
N GLY A 349 40.93 -8.69 -5.08
CA GLY A 349 42.25 -8.96 -4.51
C GLY A 349 42.22 -9.98 -3.33
N TRP A 350 41.06 -10.43 -2.92
CA TRP A 350 40.87 -11.45 -1.86
C TRP A 350 39.87 -12.51 -2.34
N PRO A 351 40.38 -13.54 -3.05
CA PRO A 351 39.52 -14.64 -3.51
C PRO A 351 39.03 -15.47 -2.32
N LEU A 352 37.73 -15.77 -2.34
CA LEU A 352 37.04 -16.59 -1.34
C LEU A 352 36.59 -17.90 -2.01
N ARG A 353 36.88 -19.02 -1.38
CA ARG A 353 36.37 -20.36 -1.78
C ARG A 353 35.27 -20.78 -0.80
N ILE A 354 34.19 -21.33 -1.31
CA ILE A 354 33.12 -21.90 -0.49
C ILE A 354 33.17 -23.42 -0.53
N GLY A 355 32.73 -24.03 0.57
CA GLY A 355 32.38 -25.43 0.67
C GLY A 355 30.91 -25.58 0.94
N ILE A 356 30.25 -26.49 0.21
CA ILE A 356 28.82 -26.73 0.31
C ILE A 356 28.57 -28.18 0.62
N GLY A 357 27.75 -28.48 1.63
CA GLY A 357 27.27 -29.82 1.95
C GLY A 357 25.76 -29.88 1.92
N ILE A 358 25.19 -30.82 1.15
CA ILE A 358 23.72 -30.93 1.00
C ILE A 358 23.28 -32.35 1.37
N HIS A 359 22.29 -32.43 2.26
CA HIS A 359 21.57 -33.64 2.58
C HIS A 359 20.08 -33.47 2.49
N PHE A 360 19.37 -34.49 2.04
CA PHE A 360 17.92 -34.48 1.90
C PHE A 360 17.29 -35.56 2.80
N GLY A 361 16.40 -35.13 3.70
CA GLY A 361 15.79 -36.05 4.65
C GLY A 361 14.74 -35.42 5.54
N GLU A 362 14.25 -36.18 6.50
CA GLU A 362 13.25 -35.72 7.46
C GLU A 362 13.88 -34.87 8.56
N VAL A 363 13.16 -33.80 8.94
CA VAL A 363 13.48 -32.92 10.06
C VAL A 363 12.19 -32.53 10.80
N VAL A 364 12.36 -32.19 12.04
CA VAL A 364 11.30 -31.45 12.78
C VAL A 364 11.52 -29.96 12.53
N ALA A 365 10.60 -29.32 11.82
CA ALA A 365 10.65 -27.88 11.50
C ALA A 365 9.61 -27.10 12.30
N GLY A 366 9.97 -25.97 12.90
CA GLY A 366 9.03 -25.19 13.67
C GLY A 366 9.69 -24.13 14.57
N ASN A 367 8.85 -23.49 15.36
CA ASN A 367 9.28 -22.48 16.35
C ASN A 367 9.77 -23.15 17.64
N ILE A 368 11.08 -23.35 17.74
CA ILE A 368 11.73 -24.07 18.82
C ILE A 368 12.44 -23.08 19.76
N GLY A 369 12.35 -23.33 21.06
CA GLY A 369 13.00 -22.51 22.07
C GLY A 369 12.19 -22.37 23.36
N SER A 370 12.47 -21.34 24.12
CA SER A 370 11.80 -21.01 25.39
C SER A 370 10.55 -20.13 25.13
N PRO A 371 9.65 -19.95 26.11
CA PRO A 371 8.55 -19.00 26.01
C PRO A 371 8.97 -17.55 25.74
N ARG A 372 10.20 -17.19 26.13
CA ARG A 372 10.74 -15.82 25.96
C ARG A 372 11.55 -15.62 24.67
N ARG A 373 12.04 -16.71 24.07
CA ARG A 373 12.86 -16.66 22.85
C ARG A 373 12.64 -17.93 22.03
N LYS A 374 12.01 -17.79 20.90
CA LYS A 374 11.80 -18.85 19.91
C LYS A 374 12.51 -18.47 18.61
N GLU A 375 12.97 -19.49 17.90
CA GLU A 375 13.58 -19.37 16.60
C GLU A 375 12.93 -20.41 15.67
N TYR A 376 12.55 -20.00 14.46
CA TYR A 376 12.14 -20.96 13.44
C TYR A 376 13.36 -21.71 13.00
N THR A 377 13.42 -22.99 13.28
CA THR A 377 14.59 -23.82 12.98
C THR A 377 14.19 -25.26 12.69
N VAL A 378 15.16 -26.03 12.24
CA VAL A 378 15.02 -27.46 11.98
C VAL A 378 15.91 -28.26 12.93
N ILE A 379 15.38 -29.39 13.40
CA ILE A 379 16.13 -30.35 14.22
C ILE A 379 16.00 -31.74 13.60
N GLY A 380 17.06 -32.46 13.54
CA GLY A 380 17.09 -33.83 13.04
C GLY A 380 18.50 -34.27 12.66
N ASP A 381 18.66 -35.58 12.48
CA ASP A 381 19.92 -36.17 11.99
C ASP A 381 20.33 -35.61 10.63
N THR A 382 19.35 -35.31 9.78
CA THR A 382 19.52 -34.67 8.48
C THR A 382 20.36 -33.39 8.56
N VAL A 383 20.17 -32.56 9.60
CA VAL A 383 20.93 -31.32 9.79
C VAL A 383 22.38 -31.61 10.13
N ASN A 384 22.61 -32.59 11.03
CA ASN A 384 23.95 -32.98 11.44
C ASN A 384 24.73 -33.57 10.28
N PHE A 385 24.07 -34.42 9.47
CA PHE A 385 24.70 -35.05 8.31
C PHE A 385 25.11 -34.03 7.25
N ALA A 386 24.27 -33.06 6.92
CA ALA A 386 24.59 -31.97 6.00
C ALA A 386 25.81 -31.15 6.48
N ALA A 387 25.91 -30.86 7.77
CA ALA A 387 27.05 -30.16 8.37
C ALA A 387 28.35 -31.00 8.25
N ARG A 388 28.25 -32.31 8.39
CA ARG A 388 29.40 -33.18 8.23
C ARG A 388 29.89 -33.27 6.77
N LEU A 389 28.96 -33.34 5.81
CA LEU A 389 29.28 -33.27 4.38
C LEU A 389 30.02 -31.97 4.04
N GLU A 390 29.54 -30.83 4.56
CA GLU A 390 30.25 -29.57 4.36
C GLU A 390 31.69 -29.66 4.86
N SER A 391 31.90 -30.18 6.06
CA SER A 391 33.23 -30.29 6.67
C SER A 391 34.17 -31.23 5.90
N LEU A 392 33.65 -32.28 5.29
CA LEU A 392 34.43 -33.25 4.46
C LEU A 392 35.00 -32.63 3.18
N ASN A 393 34.43 -31.50 2.69
CA ASN A 393 35.06 -30.82 1.55
C ASN A 393 36.53 -30.44 1.80
N LYS A 394 36.97 -30.27 3.07
CA LYS A 394 38.37 -30.01 3.41
C LYS A 394 39.26 -31.23 3.13
N GLU A 395 38.75 -32.39 3.44
CA GLU A 395 39.48 -33.64 3.31
C GLU A 395 39.59 -34.05 1.83
N PHE A 396 38.51 -33.89 1.07
CA PHE A 396 38.45 -34.24 -0.35
C PHE A 396 38.88 -33.10 -1.29
N ASN A 397 39.26 -31.94 -0.77
CA ASN A 397 39.59 -30.76 -1.55
C ASN A 397 38.49 -30.43 -2.59
N SER A 398 37.22 -30.67 -2.24
CA SER A 398 36.02 -30.43 -3.03
C SER A 398 35.36 -29.13 -2.65
N GLN A 399 34.33 -28.73 -3.39
CA GLN A 399 33.50 -27.54 -3.08
C GLN A 399 32.02 -27.89 -2.86
N LEU A 400 31.53 -28.97 -3.44
CA LEU A 400 30.16 -29.42 -3.31
C LEU A 400 30.09 -30.91 -3.06
N LEU A 401 29.64 -31.31 -1.89
CA LEU A 401 29.38 -32.69 -1.51
C LEU A 401 27.90 -32.90 -1.22
N ILE A 402 27.38 -34.01 -1.73
CA ILE A 402 25.99 -34.40 -1.53
C ILE A 402 25.88 -35.82 -0.98
N SER A 403 24.82 -36.13 -0.28
CA SER A 403 24.49 -37.46 0.20
C SER A 403 23.90 -38.34 -0.90
N ALA A 404 23.89 -39.66 -0.69
CA ALA A 404 23.16 -40.60 -1.54
C ALA A 404 21.67 -40.21 -1.67
N ALA A 405 21.02 -39.78 -0.58
CA ALA A 405 19.62 -39.36 -0.61
C ALA A 405 19.36 -38.15 -1.54
N VAL A 406 20.31 -37.23 -1.67
CA VAL A 406 20.25 -36.15 -2.65
C VAL A 406 20.48 -36.68 -4.05
N ARG A 407 21.51 -37.52 -4.23
CA ARG A 407 21.82 -38.14 -5.52
C ARG A 407 20.63 -38.93 -6.10
N ASP A 408 19.95 -39.68 -5.25
CA ASP A 408 18.80 -40.50 -5.65
C ASP A 408 17.57 -39.59 -5.99
N ALA A 409 17.42 -38.43 -5.33
CA ALA A 409 16.38 -37.52 -5.63
C ALA A 409 16.59 -36.65 -6.89
N LEU A 410 17.84 -36.59 -7.40
CA LEU A 410 18.19 -35.83 -8.60
C LEU A 410 17.95 -36.59 -9.90
N ASP A 411 17.74 -37.92 -9.86
CA ASP A 411 17.58 -38.75 -11.03
C ASP A 411 18.69 -38.50 -12.09
N GLU A 412 18.30 -38.16 -13.33
CA GLU A 412 19.24 -37.88 -14.42
C GLU A 412 20.04 -36.57 -14.19
N ALA A 413 19.51 -35.60 -13.46
CA ALA A 413 20.21 -34.34 -13.17
C ALA A 413 21.44 -34.50 -12.27
N GLY A 414 21.60 -35.65 -11.62
CA GLY A 414 22.77 -35.99 -10.84
C GLY A 414 23.75 -36.90 -11.57
N SER A 415 23.67 -37.09 -12.91
CA SER A 415 24.49 -37.99 -13.69
C SER A 415 25.98 -37.60 -13.70
N ASP A 416 26.31 -36.35 -13.45
CA ASP A 416 27.66 -35.80 -13.31
C ASP A 416 28.28 -36.00 -11.92
N ALA A 417 27.52 -36.56 -10.97
CA ALA A 417 28.02 -36.81 -9.63
C ALA A 417 29.05 -37.93 -9.60
N VAL A 418 30.21 -37.64 -9.05
CA VAL A 418 31.31 -38.61 -8.88
C VAL A 418 31.21 -39.21 -7.49
N SER A 419 31.12 -40.54 -7.42
CA SER A 419 31.10 -41.25 -6.13
C SER A 419 32.47 -41.22 -5.48
N LEU A 420 32.54 -40.80 -4.23
CA LEU A 420 33.73 -40.89 -3.39
C LEU A 420 33.77 -42.19 -2.59
N GLY A 421 32.78 -43.08 -2.81
CA GLY A 421 32.66 -44.35 -2.11
C GLY A 421 32.08 -44.20 -0.70
N GLU A 422 32.35 -45.20 0.12
CA GLU A 422 31.95 -45.25 1.53
C GLU A 422 32.95 -44.45 2.38
N VAL A 423 32.49 -43.37 2.99
CA VAL A 423 33.29 -42.48 3.81
C VAL A 423 32.88 -42.59 5.28
N ALA A 424 33.87 -42.77 6.16
CA ALA A 424 33.62 -42.73 7.60
C ALA A 424 33.28 -41.32 8.06
N ILE A 425 32.06 -41.11 8.54
CA ILE A 425 31.58 -39.81 8.99
C ILE A 425 31.53 -39.80 10.53
N ARG A 426 32.16 -38.82 11.14
CA ARG A 426 32.22 -38.70 12.59
C ARG A 426 30.82 -38.69 13.21
N GLY A 427 30.57 -39.65 14.13
CA GLY A 427 29.31 -39.79 14.82
C GLY A 427 28.33 -40.75 14.14
N TYR A 428 28.75 -41.44 13.09
CA TYR A 428 28.00 -42.51 12.43
C TYR A 428 28.79 -43.84 12.54
N ASP A 429 28.09 -44.89 12.97
CA ASP A 429 28.70 -46.21 13.18
C ASP A 429 29.06 -46.94 11.87
N ARG A 430 28.43 -46.55 10.77
CA ARG A 430 28.65 -47.11 9.45
C ARG A 430 29.14 -46.05 8.47
N PRO A 431 30.04 -46.38 7.58
CA PRO A 431 30.42 -45.50 6.48
C PRO A 431 29.19 -45.15 5.63
N MET A 432 29.14 -43.94 5.11
CA MET A 432 28.07 -43.43 4.27
C MET A 432 28.60 -43.09 2.88
N THR A 433 27.79 -43.38 1.86
CA THR A 433 28.18 -43.04 0.48
C THR A 433 28.04 -41.51 0.28
N VAL A 434 29.14 -40.90 -0.16
CA VAL A 434 29.25 -39.48 -0.45
C VAL A 434 29.52 -39.26 -1.94
N TRP A 435 28.94 -38.22 -2.49
CA TRP A 435 29.10 -37.89 -3.90
C TRP A 435 29.60 -36.44 -4.01
N GLN A 436 30.49 -36.22 -4.99
CA GLN A 436 30.98 -34.90 -5.35
C GLN A 436 30.30 -34.45 -6.63
N LEU A 437 29.86 -33.14 -6.65
CA LEU A 437 29.36 -32.45 -7.82
C LEU A 437 30.25 -31.25 -8.14
N GLY A 438 30.53 -31.01 -9.45
CA GLY A 438 31.25 -29.84 -9.95
C GLY A 438 32.75 -30.04 -10.02
#